data_f40402fb75becf6d7c667e66f2a39422
#
_entry.id   f40402fb75becf6d7c667e66f2a39422
#
_cell.length_a   1.000
_cell.length_b   1.000
_cell.length_c   1.000
_cell.angle_alpha   90.00
_cell.angle_beta   90.00
_cell.angle_gamma   90.00
#
_symmetry.space_group_name_H-M   'P 1'
#
loop_
_entity.id
_entity.type
_entity.pdbx_description
1 polymer ?
#
loop_
_entity_poly.entity_id
_entity_poly.type
_entity_poly.pdbx_seq_one_letter_code
_entity_poly.pdbx_strand_id
1 'polypeptide(L)'
;MMRRLTMDAAMSNTDSNTSRPSAAGQGIDAYFRAVAELQQRALATQRELLARVARKMADVILAGNRIFVFGTGHSHMLAEEGYARAGGLLSVVPIFYTALMLHESIPLSAKVERTPGLAPGLLDRSGITPADMLFVYSNSGVNQLPVEMAVEAKRRGIATVTVGSIAFAQVAPLSGIGKRLADVCDFAIDNGGVPGDGIVSVPGLEPKVGPTSTVLGATIWNALVVETTYLLQRARGDAPVGVSFNMPNYAEYSAALAKKQTFNLAPMDL
;
A
#
# COMPACT_ATOMS: atom_id res chain seq x y z
N MET A 1 33.18 43.95 70.64
CA MET A 1 32.19 45.06 70.74
C MET A 1 31.19 44.85 69.63
N MET A 2 30.04 44.27 69.99
CA MET A 2 28.65 44.76 69.82
C MET A 2 28.31 45.14 68.36
N ARG A 3 27.24 44.78 67.72
CA ARG A 3 25.89 44.24 67.98
C ARG A 3 25.28 43.85 66.64
N ARG A 4 24.57 42.73 66.51
CA ARG A 4 23.11 42.51 66.39
C ARG A 4 22.41 43.51 65.43
N LEU A 5 21.67 42.94 64.46
CA LEU A 5 20.24 42.56 64.47
C LEU A 5 19.84 42.19 63.02
N THR A 6 19.38 41.04 62.75
CA THR A 6 18.02 40.56 62.47
C THR A 6 17.16 41.43 61.56
N MET A 7 16.66 40.82 60.47
CA MET A 7 15.23 40.53 60.33
C MET A 7 14.93 39.77 59.03
N ASP A 8 14.10 38.81 59.22
CA ASP A 8 13.46 37.94 58.20
C ASP A 8 12.69 38.76 57.17
N ALA A 9 12.74 38.31 55.91
CA ALA A 9 11.65 38.48 54.96
C ALA A 9 11.56 37.17 54.13
N ALA A 10 10.66 36.30 54.57
CA ALA A 10 10.20 35.19 53.79
C ALA A 10 9.48 35.74 52.54
N MET A 11 10.12 35.62 51.39
CA MET A 11 9.42 35.74 50.11
C MET A 11 9.01 34.33 49.67
N SER A 12 7.74 34.09 49.79
CA SER A 12 7.05 32.91 49.24
C SER A 12 7.29 32.83 47.74
N ASN A 13 8.14 31.93 47.37
CA ASN A 13 8.31 31.51 45.97
C ASN A 13 7.11 30.59 45.64
N THR A 14 6.03 31.19 45.16
CA THR A 14 4.97 30.43 44.48
C THR A 14 5.53 30.02 43.13
N ASP A 15 6.26 28.92 43.11
CA ASP A 15 6.53 28.16 41.90
C ASP A 15 5.19 27.73 41.30
N SER A 16 4.65 28.56 40.41
CA SER A 16 3.65 28.14 39.44
C SER A 16 4.34 27.21 38.45
N ASN A 17 4.53 25.95 38.88
CA ASN A 17 4.94 24.87 38.00
C ASN A 17 3.77 24.56 37.03
N THR A 18 3.57 25.43 36.06
CA THR A 18 2.85 25.09 34.85
C THR A 18 3.77 24.16 34.06
N SER A 19 3.69 22.88 34.37
CA SER A 19 4.32 21.84 33.57
C SER A 19 3.84 22.03 32.12
N ARG A 20 4.69 22.64 31.27
CA ARG A 20 4.54 22.51 29.83
C ARG A 20 4.45 21.04 29.55
N PRO A 21 3.40 20.54 28.82
CA PRO A 21 3.36 19.14 28.42
C PRO A 21 4.70 18.82 27.82
N SER A 22 5.32 17.75 28.25
CA SER A 22 6.57 17.26 27.67
C SER A 22 6.38 17.22 26.17
N ALA A 23 7.23 17.91 25.39
CA ALA A 23 7.19 17.89 23.94
C ALA A 23 7.52 16.49 23.37
N ALA A 24 7.95 15.56 24.23
CA ALA A 24 8.18 14.18 23.92
C ALA A 24 6.83 13.48 23.62
N GLY A 25 6.74 12.83 22.45
CA GLY A 25 5.53 12.13 22.01
C GLY A 25 4.61 12.92 21.08
N GLN A 26 4.70 14.25 21.03
CA GLN A 26 3.83 15.08 20.18
C GLN A 26 3.83 14.64 18.70
N GLY A 27 5.00 14.31 18.13
CA GLY A 27 5.13 13.85 16.77
C GLY A 27 4.53 12.44 16.55
N ILE A 28 4.67 11.56 17.56
CA ILE A 28 4.07 10.23 17.56
C ILE A 28 2.54 10.36 17.48
N ASP A 29 1.96 11.12 18.41
CA ASP A 29 0.51 11.32 18.48
C ASP A 29 -0.04 11.96 17.20
N ALA A 30 0.69 12.93 16.64
CA ALA A 30 0.31 13.62 15.41
C ALA A 30 0.27 12.63 14.22
N TYR A 31 1.27 11.76 14.08
CA TYR A 31 1.30 10.78 13.00
C TYR A 31 0.21 9.71 13.13
N PHE A 32 0.05 9.12 14.32
CA PHE A 32 -1.01 8.11 14.55
C PHE A 32 -2.40 8.68 14.28
N ARG A 33 -2.67 9.90 14.75
CA ARG A 33 -3.95 10.58 14.50
C ARG A 33 -4.17 10.82 13.01
N ALA A 34 -3.19 11.34 12.30
CA ALA A 34 -3.28 11.60 10.88
C ALA A 34 -3.53 10.33 10.06
N VAL A 35 -2.85 9.22 10.39
CA VAL A 35 -3.07 7.93 9.74
C VAL A 35 -4.48 7.41 10.01
N ALA A 36 -4.96 7.47 11.27
CA ALA A 36 -6.31 7.03 11.62
C ALA A 36 -7.39 7.84 10.88
N GLU A 37 -7.23 9.15 10.76
CA GLU A 37 -8.14 10.02 10.01
C GLU A 37 -8.18 9.67 8.52
N LEU A 38 -7.01 9.38 7.92
CA LEU A 38 -6.93 8.97 6.51
C LEU A 38 -7.57 7.59 6.29
N GLN A 39 -7.36 6.63 7.18
CA GLN A 39 -8.00 5.31 7.11
C GLN A 39 -9.52 5.42 7.18
N GLN A 40 -10.06 6.21 8.10
CA GLN A 40 -11.50 6.46 8.23
C GLN A 40 -12.06 7.14 6.98
N ARG A 41 -11.34 8.12 6.43
CA ARG A 41 -11.73 8.79 5.18
C ARG A 41 -11.75 7.84 4.02
N ALA A 42 -10.71 7.02 3.85
CA ALA A 42 -10.64 6.01 2.79
C ALA A 42 -11.82 5.03 2.89
N LEU A 43 -12.14 4.53 4.08
CA LEU A 43 -13.30 3.68 4.30
C LEU A 43 -14.60 4.40 3.93
N ALA A 44 -14.80 5.64 4.36
CA ALA A 44 -16.02 6.39 4.11
C ALA A 44 -16.25 6.70 2.62
N THR A 45 -15.17 7.03 1.89
CA THR A 45 -15.26 7.49 0.50
C THR A 45 -15.08 6.37 -0.53
N GLN A 46 -14.36 5.29 -0.20
CA GLN A 46 -14.00 4.24 -1.15
C GLN A 46 -14.74 2.92 -0.93
N ARG A 47 -15.55 2.79 0.11
CA ARG A 47 -16.20 1.52 0.51
C ARG A 47 -16.90 0.81 -0.65
N GLU A 48 -17.70 1.51 -1.43
CA GLU A 48 -18.45 0.92 -2.54
C GLU A 48 -17.52 0.48 -3.68
N LEU A 49 -16.50 1.28 -3.97
CA LEU A 49 -15.48 0.93 -4.97
C LEU A 49 -14.69 -0.29 -4.52
N LEU A 50 -14.25 -0.33 -3.26
CA LEU A 50 -13.54 -1.48 -2.68
C LEU A 50 -14.39 -2.76 -2.76
N ALA A 51 -15.68 -2.68 -2.43
CA ALA A 51 -16.59 -3.83 -2.55
C ALA A 51 -16.72 -4.33 -3.99
N ARG A 52 -16.77 -3.44 -4.99
CA ARG A 52 -16.78 -3.82 -6.41
C ARG A 52 -15.45 -4.47 -6.84
N VAL A 53 -14.33 -3.91 -6.41
CA VAL A 53 -12.99 -4.47 -6.70
C VAL A 53 -12.84 -5.85 -6.07
N ALA A 54 -13.20 -6.02 -4.79
CA ALA A 54 -13.17 -7.31 -4.11
C ALA A 54 -14.04 -8.37 -4.80
N ARG A 55 -15.23 -7.99 -5.28
CA ARG A 55 -16.07 -8.88 -6.10
C ARG A 55 -15.39 -9.30 -7.39
N LYS A 56 -14.78 -8.35 -8.11
CA LYS A 56 -14.02 -8.66 -9.32
C LYS A 56 -12.83 -9.59 -9.03
N MET A 57 -12.10 -9.37 -7.92
CA MET A 57 -11.04 -10.28 -7.47
C MET A 57 -11.59 -11.68 -7.21
N ALA A 58 -12.72 -11.80 -6.50
CA ALA A 58 -13.35 -13.09 -6.23
C ALA A 58 -13.76 -13.79 -7.53
N ASP A 59 -14.37 -13.09 -8.50
CA ASP A 59 -14.77 -13.64 -9.80
C ASP A 59 -13.55 -14.18 -10.58
N VAL A 60 -12.44 -13.45 -10.60
CA VAL A 60 -11.19 -13.85 -11.23
C VAL A 60 -10.65 -15.15 -10.59
N ILE A 61 -10.59 -15.19 -9.25
CA ILE A 61 -10.09 -16.37 -8.53
C ILE A 61 -11.03 -17.57 -8.68
N LEU A 62 -12.36 -17.36 -8.64
CA LEU A 62 -13.35 -18.43 -8.86
C LEU A 62 -13.29 -19.03 -10.25
N ALA A 63 -12.90 -18.24 -11.24
CA ALA A 63 -12.66 -18.68 -12.62
C ALA A 63 -11.31 -19.41 -12.82
N GLY A 64 -10.52 -19.59 -11.76
CA GLY A 64 -9.21 -20.24 -11.81
C GLY A 64 -8.08 -19.33 -12.28
N ASN A 65 -8.25 -18.01 -12.22
CA ASN A 65 -7.25 -17.04 -12.64
C ASN A 65 -6.59 -16.36 -11.41
N ARG A 66 -5.64 -15.45 -11.65
CA ARG A 66 -4.76 -14.89 -10.63
C ARG A 66 -4.86 -13.37 -10.58
N ILE A 67 -4.45 -12.82 -9.44
CA ILE A 67 -4.31 -11.39 -9.21
C ILE A 67 -2.83 -11.04 -9.30
N PHE A 68 -2.45 -10.23 -10.27
CA PHE A 68 -1.09 -9.73 -10.41
C PHE A 68 -0.93 -8.39 -9.71
N VAL A 69 0.20 -8.16 -9.08
CA VAL A 69 0.50 -6.93 -8.34
C VAL A 69 1.85 -6.36 -8.78
N PHE A 70 1.90 -5.07 -9.05
CA PHE A 70 3.07 -4.35 -9.54
C PHE A 70 3.22 -3.00 -8.86
N GLY A 71 4.44 -2.58 -8.59
CA GLY A 71 4.80 -1.26 -8.10
C GLY A 71 6.27 -0.94 -8.36
N THR A 72 6.62 0.34 -8.31
CA THR A 72 7.99 0.85 -8.49
C THR A 72 8.42 1.63 -7.24
N GLY A 73 9.70 1.75 -6.98
CA GLY A 73 10.21 2.43 -5.80
C GLY A 73 9.58 1.86 -4.51
N HIS A 74 9.15 2.69 -3.58
CA HIS A 74 8.45 2.23 -2.36
C HIS A 74 7.12 1.50 -2.63
N SER A 75 6.48 1.75 -3.79
CA SER A 75 5.23 1.07 -4.12
C SER A 75 5.39 -0.42 -4.39
N HIS A 76 6.63 -0.93 -4.66
CA HIS A 76 6.86 -2.37 -4.81
C HIS A 76 6.62 -3.14 -3.50
N MET A 77 6.79 -2.47 -2.33
CA MET A 77 6.49 -3.07 -1.02
C MET A 77 5.02 -3.52 -0.91
N LEU A 78 4.10 -2.87 -1.63
CA LEU A 78 2.70 -3.31 -1.66
C LEU A 78 2.51 -4.56 -2.53
N ALA A 79 3.36 -4.77 -3.52
CA ALA A 79 3.39 -6.02 -4.27
C ALA A 79 3.98 -7.18 -3.44
N GLU A 80 4.99 -6.91 -2.61
CA GLU A 80 5.50 -7.87 -1.61
C GLU A 80 4.45 -8.17 -0.53
N GLU A 81 3.75 -7.14 -0.03
CA GLU A 81 2.68 -7.28 0.95
C GLU A 81 1.56 -8.21 0.48
N GLY A 82 1.27 -8.22 -0.81
CA GLY A 82 0.24 -9.08 -1.40
C GLY A 82 0.66 -10.53 -1.62
N TYR A 83 1.96 -10.84 -1.62
CA TYR A 83 2.47 -12.13 -2.07
C TYR A 83 2.89 -13.03 -0.90
N ALA A 84 2.53 -14.32 -1.02
CA ALA A 84 3.03 -15.42 -0.18
C ALA A 84 3.06 -15.15 1.33
N ARG A 85 2.07 -14.43 1.86
CA ARG A 85 2.03 -14.11 3.29
C ARG A 85 0.92 -14.83 4.06
N ALA A 86 1.15 -15.02 5.35
CA ALA A 86 0.13 -15.50 6.27
C ALA A 86 -1.08 -14.55 6.29
N GLY A 87 -2.29 -15.10 6.17
CA GLY A 87 -3.54 -14.34 6.08
C GLY A 87 -3.80 -13.69 4.72
N GLY A 88 -2.89 -13.84 3.75
CA GLY A 88 -3.05 -13.35 2.37
C GLY A 88 -3.62 -14.40 1.42
N LEU A 89 -4.07 -13.96 0.25
CA LEU A 89 -4.54 -14.83 -0.83
C LEU A 89 -3.36 -15.43 -1.60
N LEU A 90 -3.31 -16.74 -1.72
CA LEU A 90 -2.22 -17.47 -2.42
C LEU A 90 -2.36 -17.43 -3.95
N SER A 91 -3.44 -16.85 -4.49
CA SER A 91 -3.61 -16.59 -5.94
C SER A 91 -3.06 -15.23 -6.38
N VAL A 92 -2.21 -14.60 -5.58
CA VAL A 92 -1.56 -13.32 -5.88
C VAL A 92 -0.16 -13.55 -6.41
N VAL A 93 0.18 -12.92 -7.54
CA VAL A 93 1.49 -13.04 -8.21
C VAL A 93 2.13 -11.67 -8.34
N PRO A 94 3.31 -11.43 -7.78
CA PRO A 94 4.00 -10.15 -7.96
C PRO A 94 4.73 -10.09 -9.31
N ILE A 95 4.74 -8.91 -9.92
CA ILE A 95 5.59 -8.61 -11.07
C ILE A 95 6.79 -7.82 -10.55
N PHE A 96 7.85 -8.53 -10.19
CA PHE A 96 9.08 -7.92 -9.69
C PHE A 96 10.12 -7.70 -10.77
N TYR A 97 10.80 -6.57 -10.69
CA TYR A 97 12.02 -6.27 -11.43
C TYR A 97 12.98 -5.53 -10.52
N THR A 98 14.08 -6.17 -10.13
CA THR A 98 14.97 -5.69 -9.08
C THR A 98 15.53 -4.30 -9.35
N ALA A 99 15.80 -3.96 -10.62
CA ALA A 99 16.26 -2.62 -10.99
C ALA A 99 15.26 -1.48 -10.67
N LEU A 100 14.00 -1.80 -10.35
CA LEU A 100 12.98 -0.84 -9.88
C LEU A 100 12.95 -0.70 -8.36
N MET A 101 13.71 -1.53 -7.62
CA MET A 101 13.73 -1.56 -6.17
C MET A 101 14.81 -0.62 -5.64
N LEU A 102 14.44 0.22 -4.64
CA LEU A 102 15.33 1.26 -4.14
C LEU A 102 16.57 0.72 -3.42
N HIS A 103 16.49 -0.46 -2.84
CA HIS A 103 17.62 -1.10 -2.15
C HIS A 103 18.71 -1.56 -3.11
N GLU A 104 18.41 -1.78 -4.39
CA GLU A 104 19.43 -2.05 -5.40
C GLU A 104 20.21 -0.77 -5.73
N SER A 105 19.48 0.29 -6.13
CA SER A 105 20.09 1.60 -6.42
C SER A 105 18.97 2.65 -6.62
N ILE A 106 18.98 3.69 -5.81
CA ILE A 106 18.02 4.79 -5.94
C ILE A 106 18.13 5.48 -7.33
N PRO A 107 19.33 5.86 -7.81
CA PRO A 107 19.46 6.50 -9.13
C PRO A 107 19.05 5.59 -10.29
N LEU A 108 19.37 4.29 -10.21
CA LEU A 108 18.99 3.33 -11.25
C LEU A 108 17.47 3.14 -11.27
N SER A 109 16.85 2.91 -10.13
CA SER A 109 15.40 2.75 -10.00
C SER A 109 14.66 3.96 -10.57
N ALA A 110 15.08 5.17 -10.21
CA ALA A 110 14.48 6.41 -10.73
C ALA A 110 14.64 6.56 -12.25
N LYS A 111 15.73 6.09 -12.83
CA LYS A 111 15.98 6.12 -14.26
C LYS A 111 15.14 5.06 -14.99
N VAL A 112 15.15 3.83 -14.51
CA VAL A 112 14.41 2.70 -15.10
C VAL A 112 12.91 2.96 -15.06
N GLU A 113 12.38 3.49 -13.96
CA GLU A 113 10.97 3.85 -13.84
C GLU A 113 10.52 4.87 -14.91
N ARG A 114 11.45 5.73 -15.38
CA ARG A 114 11.17 6.76 -16.37
C ARG A 114 11.56 6.33 -17.82
N THR A 115 12.09 5.12 -17.98
CA THR A 115 12.44 4.58 -19.30
C THR A 115 11.20 3.98 -19.97
N PRO A 116 10.84 4.40 -21.18
CA PRO A 116 9.71 3.82 -21.90
C PRO A 116 10.04 2.45 -22.49
N GLY A 117 9.00 1.64 -22.79
CA GLY A 117 9.11 0.38 -23.52
C GLY A 117 9.38 -0.84 -22.66
N LEU A 118 9.33 -0.74 -21.33
CA LEU A 118 9.57 -1.88 -20.43
C LEU A 118 8.32 -2.70 -20.12
N ALA A 119 7.15 -2.09 -20.14
CA ALA A 119 5.91 -2.75 -19.74
C ALA A 119 5.57 -4.00 -20.55
N PRO A 120 5.69 -4.04 -21.90
CA PRO A 120 5.40 -5.25 -22.66
C PRO A 120 6.22 -6.45 -22.20
N GLY A 121 7.55 -6.28 -22.05
CA GLY A 121 8.45 -7.35 -21.63
C GLY A 121 8.20 -7.83 -20.19
N LEU A 122 7.81 -6.92 -19.28
CA LEU A 122 7.47 -7.29 -17.90
C LEU A 122 6.16 -8.09 -17.84
N LEU A 123 5.15 -7.71 -18.60
CA LEU A 123 3.89 -8.45 -18.70
C LEU A 123 4.09 -9.81 -19.37
N ASP A 124 4.88 -9.89 -20.44
CA ASP A 124 5.19 -11.16 -21.11
C ASP A 124 5.89 -12.13 -20.16
N ARG A 125 6.92 -11.66 -19.45
CA ARG A 125 7.66 -12.47 -18.48
C ARG A 125 6.78 -12.95 -17.33
N SER A 126 5.78 -12.17 -16.91
CA SER A 126 4.91 -12.55 -15.80
C SER A 126 3.92 -13.67 -16.15
N GLY A 127 3.67 -13.92 -17.42
CA GLY A 127 2.66 -14.86 -17.87
C GLY A 127 1.22 -14.44 -17.57
N ILE A 128 0.98 -13.14 -17.36
CA ILE A 128 -0.37 -12.59 -17.16
C ILE A 128 -1.20 -12.71 -18.44
N THR A 129 -2.47 -13.05 -18.28
CA THR A 129 -3.43 -13.25 -19.37
C THR A 129 -4.61 -12.29 -19.28
N PRO A 130 -5.45 -12.13 -20.33
CA PRO A 130 -6.66 -11.33 -20.27
C PRO A 130 -7.69 -11.78 -19.22
N ALA A 131 -7.60 -13.03 -18.76
CA ALA A 131 -8.50 -13.58 -17.73
C ALA A 131 -8.08 -13.19 -16.30
N ASP A 132 -6.85 -12.73 -16.13
CA ASP A 132 -6.29 -12.28 -14.85
C ASP A 132 -6.65 -10.82 -14.56
N MET A 133 -6.16 -10.30 -13.42
CA MET A 133 -6.34 -8.90 -13.00
C MET A 133 -5.01 -8.32 -12.54
N LEU A 134 -4.73 -7.07 -12.90
CA LEU A 134 -3.49 -6.36 -12.54
C LEU A 134 -3.76 -5.20 -11.61
N PHE A 135 -3.10 -5.20 -10.45
CA PHE A 135 -2.95 -4.03 -9.60
C PHE A 135 -1.66 -3.29 -9.92
N VAL A 136 -1.76 -1.99 -10.14
CA VAL A 136 -0.61 -1.08 -10.33
C VAL A 136 -0.58 -0.08 -9.18
N TYR A 137 0.35 -0.24 -8.28
CA TYR A 137 0.55 0.68 -7.15
C TYR A 137 1.46 1.84 -7.55
N SER A 138 0.98 3.06 -7.40
CA SER A 138 1.78 4.27 -7.58
C SER A 138 1.14 5.45 -6.87
N ASN A 139 1.80 6.00 -5.85
CA ASN A 139 1.22 7.07 -5.05
C ASN A 139 0.99 8.35 -5.85
N SER A 140 1.94 8.75 -6.71
CA SER A 140 1.76 9.90 -7.61
C SER A 140 0.93 9.59 -8.87
N GLY A 141 0.90 8.31 -9.29
CA GLY A 141 0.12 7.85 -10.43
C GLY A 141 0.49 8.45 -11.79
N VAL A 142 1.70 9.00 -11.97
CA VAL A 142 2.09 9.73 -13.19
C VAL A 142 3.39 9.26 -13.84
N ASN A 143 4.21 8.43 -13.16
CA ASN A 143 5.50 8.01 -13.68
C ASN A 143 5.34 7.08 -14.89
N GLN A 144 6.35 7.11 -15.78
CA GLN A 144 6.31 6.47 -17.10
C GLN A 144 5.92 4.99 -17.02
N LEU A 145 6.67 4.18 -16.29
CA LEU A 145 6.47 2.74 -16.29
C LEU A 145 5.17 2.28 -15.63
N PRO A 146 4.74 2.80 -14.45
CA PRO A 146 3.43 2.45 -13.91
C PRO A 146 2.27 2.76 -14.88
N VAL A 147 2.31 3.92 -15.53
CA VAL A 147 1.27 4.30 -16.52
C VAL A 147 1.34 3.40 -17.74
N GLU A 148 2.54 3.10 -18.25
CA GLU A 148 2.75 2.20 -19.36
C GLU A 148 2.24 0.78 -19.07
N MET A 149 2.48 0.25 -17.86
CA MET A 149 1.95 -1.04 -17.42
C MET A 149 0.42 -1.10 -17.52
N ALA A 150 -0.26 -0.07 -17.05
CA ALA A 150 -1.72 0.01 -17.13
C ALA A 150 -2.23 0.15 -18.57
N VAL A 151 -1.58 0.99 -19.39
CA VAL A 151 -1.93 1.17 -20.81
C VAL A 151 -1.77 -0.14 -21.58
N GLU A 152 -0.66 -0.82 -21.41
CA GLU A 152 -0.38 -2.09 -22.09
C GLU A 152 -1.28 -3.21 -21.59
N ALA A 153 -1.53 -3.31 -20.28
CA ALA A 153 -2.47 -4.27 -19.72
C ALA A 153 -3.88 -4.08 -20.30
N LYS A 154 -4.34 -2.84 -20.36
CA LYS A 154 -5.65 -2.51 -20.98
C LYS A 154 -5.70 -2.86 -22.45
N ARG A 155 -4.64 -2.60 -23.23
CA ARG A 155 -4.53 -2.99 -24.64
C ARG A 155 -4.66 -4.51 -24.82
N ARG A 156 -4.18 -5.30 -23.83
CA ARG A 156 -4.29 -6.76 -23.80
C ARG A 156 -5.63 -7.27 -23.27
N GLY A 157 -6.55 -6.40 -22.86
CA GLY A 157 -7.86 -6.79 -22.29
C GLY A 157 -7.79 -7.26 -20.84
N ILE A 158 -6.69 -6.97 -20.13
CA ILE A 158 -6.50 -7.30 -18.71
C ILE A 158 -7.21 -6.26 -17.86
N ALA A 159 -8.03 -6.70 -16.90
CA ALA A 159 -8.67 -5.81 -15.93
C ALA A 159 -7.61 -5.13 -15.03
N THR A 160 -7.72 -3.83 -14.83
CA THR A 160 -6.70 -3.02 -14.14
C THR A 160 -7.26 -2.26 -12.94
N VAL A 161 -6.49 -2.24 -11.85
CA VAL A 161 -6.74 -1.44 -10.65
C VAL A 161 -5.52 -0.61 -10.34
N THR A 162 -5.70 0.64 -9.95
CA THR A 162 -4.64 1.42 -9.30
C THR A 162 -5.02 1.80 -7.88
N VAL A 163 -4.01 1.87 -7.01
CA VAL A 163 -4.11 2.43 -5.66
C VAL A 163 -3.05 3.52 -5.54
N GLY A 164 -3.49 4.74 -5.26
CA GLY A 164 -2.61 5.90 -5.15
C GLY A 164 -3.34 7.12 -4.62
N SER A 165 -2.67 8.26 -4.55
CA SER A 165 -3.27 9.53 -4.12
C SER A 165 -3.77 10.31 -5.33
N ILE A 166 -5.08 10.47 -5.45
CA ILE A 166 -5.69 11.30 -6.49
C ILE A 166 -5.24 12.76 -6.36
N ALA A 167 -5.17 13.27 -5.14
CA ALA A 167 -4.70 14.64 -4.88
C ALA A 167 -3.25 14.84 -5.33
N PHE A 168 -2.37 13.87 -5.09
CA PHE A 168 -0.99 13.95 -5.55
C PHE A 168 -0.90 13.83 -7.08
N ALA A 169 -1.66 12.93 -7.68
CA ALA A 169 -1.69 12.75 -9.13
C ALA A 169 -2.12 14.03 -9.87
N GLN A 170 -2.98 14.86 -9.28
CA GLN A 170 -3.43 16.11 -9.89
C GLN A 170 -2.33 17.18 -9.99
N VAL A 171 -1.40 17.23 -9.05
CA VAL A 171 -0.34 18.25 -9.00
C VAL A 171 1.00 17.76 -9.53
N ALA A 172 1.22 16.44 -9.58
CA ALA A 172 2.45 15.87 -10.09
C ALA A 172 2.58 16.06 -11.62
N PRO A 173 3.79 16.39 -12.12
CA PRO A 173 4.02 16.54 -13.56
C PRO A 173 3.84 15.18 -14.26
N LEU A 174 3.13 15.20 -15.39
CA LEU A 174 2.91 14.00 -16.19
C LEU A 174 4.22 13.50 -16.83
N SER A 175 4.35 12.20 -16.99
CA SER A 175 5.38 11.57 -17.82
C SER A 175 5.14 11.81 -19.32
N GLY A 176 6.04 11.30 -20.17
CA GLY A 176 5.92 11.40 -21.64
C GLY A 176 4.65 10.77 -22.22
N ILE A 177 3.97 9.89 -21.50
CA ILE A 177 2.67 9.31 -21.92
C ILE A 177 1.54 10.34 -21.81
N GLY A 178 1.66 11.37 -20.96
CA GLY A 178 0.65 12.40 -20.79
C GLY A 178 -0.65 11.96 -20.11
N LYS A 179 -0.62 10.85 -19.37
CA LYS A 179 -1.80 10.28 -18.69
C LYS A 179 -1.52 10.03 -17.21
N ARG A 180 -2.58 9.94 -16.42
CA ARG A 180 -2.56 9.46 -15.03
C ARG A 180 -3.06 8.03 -14.96
N LEU A 181 -2.58 7.25 -13.99
CA LEU A 181 -3.09 5.90 -13.76
C LEU A 181 -4.60 5.87 -13.53
N ALA A 182 -5.12 6.84 -12.78
CA ALA A 182 -6.57 6.95 -12.51
C ALA A 182 -7.41 7.14 -13.79
N ASP A 183 -6.85 7.73 -14.84
CA ASP A 183 -7.53 7.93 -16.14
C ASP A 183 -7.44 6.69 -17.04
N VAL A 184 -6.52 5.77 -16.74
CA VAL A 184 -6.25 4.58 -17.56
C VAL A 184 -6.89 3.32 -16.97
N CYS A 185 -6.76 3.11 -15.67
CA CYS A 185 -7.24 1.91 -15.00
C CYS A 185 -8.76 1.83 -14.95
N ASP A 186 -9.29 0.59 -14.96
CA ASP A 186 -10.74 0.35 -14.85
C ASP A 186 -11.28 0.69 -13.46
N PHE A 187 -10.43 0.57 -12.44
CA PHE A 187 -10.72 0.95 -11.06
C PHE A 187 -9.58 1.82 -10.52
N ALA A 188 -9.91 3.00 -10.03
CA ALA A 188 -8.95 3.91 -9.40
C ALA A 188 -9.33 4.13 -7.93
N ILE A 189 -8.57 3.52 -7.02
CA ILE A 189 -8.77 3.63 -5.57
C ILE A 189 -7.90 4.78 -5.04
N ASP A 190 -8.58 5.78 -4.46
CA ASP A 190 -7.90 6.88 -3.77
C ASP A 190 -7.53 6.45 -2.35
N ASN A 191 -6.24 6.46 -2.04
CA ASN A 191 -5.76 6.21 -0.68
C ASN A 191 -5.94 7.43 0.25
N GLY A 192 -6.40 8.57 -0.27
CA GLY A 192 -6.58 9.81 0.48
C GLY A 192 -5.29 10.50 0.90
N GLY A 193 -4.14 10.03 0.42
CA GLY A 193 -2.82 10.61 0.73
C GLY A 193 -2.67 12.04 0.19
N VAL A 194 -1.65 12.73 0.68
CA VAL A 194 -1.36 14.13 0.32
C VAL A 194 -0.23 14.23 -0.70
N PRO A 195 -0.15 15.34 -1.49
CA PRO A 195 1.00 15.61 -2.33
C PRO A 195 2.32 15.56 -1.54
N GLY A 196 3.32 14.83 -2.09
CA GLY A 196 4.60 14.66 -1.41
C GLY A 196 4.63 13.60 -0.30
N ASP A 197 3.48 12.96 0.00
CA ASP A 197 3.31 11.82 0.93
C ASP A 197 3.50 12.14 2.43
N GLY A 198 4.41 13.01 2.81
CA GLY A 198 4.60 13.42 4.21
C GLY A 198 3.40 14.18 4.76
N ILE A 199 2.93 13.86 5.99
CA ILE A 199 1.68 14.42 6.52
C ILE A 199 1.86 15.34 7.73
N VAL A 200 2.91 15.14 8.53
CA VAL A 200 3.16 15.90 9.77
C VAL A 200 4.11 17.05 9.51
N SER A 201 3.69 18.27 9.87
CA SER A 201 4.58 19.45 9.85
C SER A 201 5.41 19.50 11.12
N VAL A 202 6.71 19.76 10.98
CA VAL A 202 7.65 19.95 12.08
C VAL A 202 8.09 21.41 12.06
N PRO A 203 7.99 22.16 13.18
CA PRO A 203 8.40 23.55 13.23
C PRO A 203 9.84 23.75 12.77
N GLY A 204 10.07 24.70 11.86
CA GLY A 204 11.39 25.00 11.29
C GLY A 204 11.85 24.05 10.17
N LEU A 205 11.04 23.07 9.77
CA LEU A 205 11.31 22.17 8.65
C LEU A 205 10.27 22.41 7.54
N GLU A 206 10.72 22.72 6.32
CA GLU A 206 9.83 22.97 5.20
C GLU A 206 9.10 21.71 4.73
N PRO A 207 9.80 20.58 4.45
CA PRO A 207 9.10 19.35 4.03
C PRO A 207 8.37 18.71 5.21
N LYS A 208 7.15 18.25 4.95
CA LYS A 208 6.44 17.41 5.92
C LYS A 208 7.11 16.04 6.04
N VAL A 209 6.98 15.43 7.20
CA VAL A 209 7.51 14.09 7.50
C VAL A 209 6.38 13.08 7.74
N GLY A 210 6.71 11.80 7.84
CA GLY A 210 5.75 10.73 8.05
C GLY A 210 4.97 10.40 6.78
N PRO A 211 5.53 9.59 5.86
CA PRO A 211 4.84 9.13 4.66
C PRO A 211 3.67 8.22 5.01
N THR A 212 2.59 8.29 4.24
CA THR A 212 1.34 7.57 4.52
C THR A 212 0.96 6.55 3.45
N SER A 213 1.54 6.63 2.26
CA SER A 213 1.15 5.81 1.10
C SER A 213 1.25 4.31 1.35
N THR A 214 2.31 3.84 2.02
CA THR A 214 2.52 2.42 2.29
C THR A 214 1.51 1.89 3.31
N VAL A 215 1.31 2.59 4.42
CA VAL A 215 0.37 2.15 5.47
C VAL A 215 -1.07 2.15 4.95
N LEU A 216 -1.46 3.16 4.17
CA LEU A 216 -2.79 3.23 3.57
C LEU A 216 -2.97 2.19 2.45
N GLY A 217 -1.96 2.02 1.60
CA GLY A 217 -1.95 0.99 0.57
C GLY A 217 -2.10 -0.41 1.15
N ALA A 218 -1.35 -0.74 2.21
CA ALA A 218 -1.46 -2.02 2.91
C ALA A 218 -2.83 -2.19 3.59
N THR A 219 -3.37 -1.14 4.21
CA THR A 219 -4.71 -1.17 4.81
C THR A 219 -5.79 -1.48 3.75
N ILE A 220 -5.74 -0.78 2.61
CA ILE A 220 -6.67 -0.98 1.49
C ILE A 220 -6.52 -2.40 0.92
N TRP A 221 -5.29 -2.83 0.66
CA TRP A 221 -5.03 -4.17 0.14
C TRP A 221 -5.58 -5.26 1.06
N ASN A 222 -5.26 -5.21 2.35
CA ASN A 222 -5.72 -6.21 3.31
C ASN A 222 -7.25 -6.18 3.51
N ALA A 223 -7.89 -5.02 3.40
CA ALA A 223 -9.35 -4.92 3.38
C ALA A 223 -9.96 -5.62 2.15
N LEU A 224 -9.34 -5.46 0.97
CA LEU A 224 -9.75 -6.18 -0.24
C LEU A 224 -9.55 -7.69 -0.10
N VAL A 225 -8.43 -8.13 0.47
CA VAL A 225 -8.16 -9.56 0.75
C VAL A 225 -9.24 -10.15 1.65
N VAL A 226 -9.58 -9.47 2.74
CA VAL A 226 -10.62 -9.92 3.68
C VAL A 226 -11.98 -10.03 2.98
N GLU A 227 -12.43 -8.99 2.28
CA GLU A 227 -13.73 -9.00 1.59
C GLU A 227 -13.77 -10.06 0.49
N THR A 228 -12.70 -10.19 -0.30
CA THR A 228 -12.57 -11.24 -1.32
C THR A 228 -12.68 -12.63 -0.69
N THR A 229 -12.02 -12.87 0.44
CA THR A 229 -12.07 -14.13 1.17
C THR A 229 -13.50 -14.45 1.64
N TYR A 230 -14.25 -13.47 2.15
CA TYR A 230 -15.66 -13.67 2.49
C TYR A 230 -16.51 -14.06 1.28
N LEU A 231 -16.27 -13.45 0.12
CA LEU A 231 -16.99 -13.77 -1.11
C LEU A 231 -16.67 -15.19 -1.62
N LEU A 232 -15.40 -15.58 -1.60
CA LEU A 232 -14.95 -16.93 -1.98
C LEU A 232 -15.54 -17.99 -1.05
N GLN A 233 -15.49 -17.75 0.26
CA GLN A 233 -16.04 -18.65 1.26
C GLN A 233 -17.56 -18.86 1.07
N ARG A 234 -18.29 -17.81 0.77
CA ARG A 234 -19.74 -17.90 0.48
C ARG A 234 -20.03 -18.66 -0.82
N ALA A 235 -19.21 -18.49 -1.84
CA ALA A 235 -19.41 -19.09 -3.15
C ALA A 235 -19.05 -20.58 -3.21
N ARG A 236 -17.97 -20.98 -2.51
CA ARG A 236 -17.42 -22.34 -2.59
C ARG A 236 -17.20 -23.05 -1.24
N GLY A 237 -17.40 -22.37 -0.13
CA GLY A 237 -17.05 -22.90 1.20
C GLY A 237 -15.56 -23.01 1.44
N ASP A 238 -14.73 -22.30 0.64
CA ASP A 238 -13.28 -22.37 0.70
C ASP A 238 -12.64 -21.11 0.09
N ALA A 239 -11.40 -20.77 0.54
CA ALA A 239 -10.60 -19.69 0.00
C ALA A 239 -9.10 -20.04 0.09
N PRO A 240 -8.27 -19.63 -0.90
CA PRO A 240 -6.84 -19.94 -0.92
C PRO A 240 -6.05 -18.98 -0.03
N VAL A 241 -6.17 -19.13 1.29
CA VAL A 241 -5.52 -18.25 2.27
C VAL A 241 -4.26 -18.90 2.82
N GLY A 242 -3.17 -18.15 2.89
CA GLY A 242 -1.91 -18.60 3.45
C GLY A 242 -1.92 -18.69 4.98
N VAL A 243 -1.17 -19.63 5.54
CA VAL A 243 -0.95 -19.79 6.98
C VAL A 243 0.53 -19.58 7.28
N SER A 244 0.83 -18.98 8.43
CA SER A 244 2.20 -18.78 8.87
C SER A 244 2.94 -20.11 9.04
N PHE A 245 4.19 -20.18 8.58
CA PHE A 245 5.10 -21.31 8.79
C PHE A 245 5.33 -21.64 10.27
N ASN A 246 5.10 -20.67 11.16
CA ASN A 246 5.28 -20.82 12.60
C ASN A 246 4.03 -21.38 13.31
N MET A 247 2.93 -21.65 12.59
CA MET A 247 1.75 -22.25 13.18
C MET A 247 1.90 -23.78 13.28
N PRO A 248 1.51 -24.39 14.42
CA PRO A 248 1.65 -25.84 14.61
C PRO A 248 0.96 -26.70 13.56
N ASN A 249 -0.13 -26.21 12.95
CA ASN A 249 -0.91 -26.89 11.92
C ASN A 249 -0.50 -26.54 10.49
N TYR A 250 0.62 -25.82 10.28
CA TYR A 250 1.05 -25.36 8.96
C TYR A 250 1.12 -26.49 7.94
N ALA A 251 1.84 -27.57 8.24
CA ALA A 251 2.07 -28.68 7.30
C ALA A 251 0.76 -29.38 6.90
N GLU A 252 -0.13 -29.61 7.87
CA GLU A 252 -1.43 -30.23 7.63
C GLU A 252 -2.32 -29.34 6.76
N TYR A 253 -2.43 -28.06 7.09
CA TYR A 253 -3.23 -27.10 6.34
C TYR A 253 -2.71 -26.93 4.92
N SER A 254 -1.41 -26.76 4.73
CA SER A 254 -0.79 -26.58 3.41
C SER A 254 -0.96 -27.81 2.52
N ALA A 255 -0.80 -29.02 3.08
CA ALA A 255 -1.06 -30.27 2.36
C ALA A 255 -2.55 -30.42 1.98
N ALA A 256 -3.46 -30.03 2.87
CA ALA A 256 -4.90 -30.06 2.57
C ALA A 256 -5.26 -29.07 1.46
N LEU A 257 -4.71 -27.87 1.48
CA LEU A 257 -4.92 -26.85 0.44
C LEU A 257 -4.38 -27.30 -0.93
N ALA A 258 -3.17 -27.86 -0.97
CA ALA A 258 -2.57 -28.38 -2.19
C ALA A 258 -3.37 -29.55 -2.82
N LYS A 259 -3.95 -30.43 -1.98
CA LYS A 259 -4.78 -31.54 -2.45
C LYS A 259 -6.11 -31.10 -3.05
N LYS A 260 -6.65 -29.98 -2.63
CA LYS A 260 -7.97 -29.51 -3.09
C LYS A 260 -7.98 -29.10 -4.57
N GLN A 261 -6.84 -28.66 -5.13
CA GLN A 261 -6.66 -28.19 -6.53
C GLN A 261 -7.78 -27.22 -7.00
N THR A 262 -8.40 -26.52 -6.05
CA THR A 262 -9.60 -25.72 -6.30
C THR A 262 -9.26 -24.34 -6.85
N PHE A 263 -8.01 -23.91 -6.63
CA PHE A 263 -7.53 -22.58 -6.99
C PHE A 263 -6.18 -22.65 -7.71
N ASN A 264 -5.97 -21.70 -8.64
CA ASN A 264 -4.67 -21.52 -9.26
C ASN A 264 -3.79 -20.67 -8.31
N LEU A 265 -2.93 -21.36 -7.58
CA LEU A 265 -2.01 -20.69 -6.64
C LEU A 265 -0.86 -20.03 -7.41
N ALA A 266 -0.31 -18.96 -6.85
CA ALA A 266 0.93 -18.39 -7.34
C ALA A 266 2.04 -19.47 -7.29
N PRO A 267 2.97 -19.48 -8.25
CA PRO A 267 4.14 -20.33 -8.17
C PRO A 267 4.88 -20.01 -6.86
N MET A 268 4.87 -20.94 -5.95
CA MET A 268 5.72 -20.92 -4.77
C MET A 268 6.74 -22.02 -4.99
N ASP A 269 7.98 -21.61 -5.23
CA ASP A 269 9.11 -22.55 -5.22
C ASP A 269 9.30 -23.01 -3.77
N LEU A 270 8.62 -24.07 -3.40
CA LEU A 270 8.69 -24.73 -2.09
C LEU A 270 9.79 -25.79 -2.11
#